data_679f172f5044dcd56db60fd4297ace58
#
_entry.id   679f172f5044dcd56db60fd4297ace58
#
_cell.length_a   1.000
_cell.length_b   1.000
_cell.length_c   1.000
_cell.angle_alpha   90.00
_cell.angle_beta   90.00
_cell.angle_gamma   90.00
#
_symmetry.space_group_name_H-M   'P 1'
#
loop_
_entity.id
_entity.type
_entity.pdbx_description
1 polymer ?
#
loop_
_entity_poly.entity_id
_entity_poly.type
_entity_poly.pdbx_seq_one_letter_code
_entity_poly.pdbx_strand_id
1 'polypeptide(L)'
;DQLTRLYNEVGYDAGIIGNHEFNYGSDYLRQALKTLTYPTINANITENGQPAFGAPYQLIERSGVKIAILGLTTDYIPHWEAPAHIAGLAFQDVVATAKHYVPLLRQQADVVIVAYHGGFERNLQTGQPTEPLTGENVGYALTQVPGIDALVTGHQHRQLAGLVNGVPITQPGYRGEAIGKITLDLNQTASGYQVTASKAVLVKTGGSIASPTILQSAADLNQTVETWLDQPLAHVEGDMRIQDPFAARVHEVPYIEFIQKVQMASTDTDIS
;
A
#
# COMPACT_ATOMS: atom_id res chain seq x y z
N ASP A 1 2.88 11.10 15.70
CA ASP A 1 3.21 9.74 15.34
C ASP A 1 4.69 9.63 14.94
N GLN A 2 5.40 8.63 15.46
CA GLN A 2 6.83 8.42 15.20
C GLN A 2 7.09 8.03 13.73
N LEU A 3 6.21 7.20 13.17
CA LEU A 3 6.35 6.71 11.80
C LEU A 3 6.13 7.83 10.77
N THR A 4 5.13 8.70 10.98
CA THR A 4 4.86 9.82 10.07
C THR A 4 6.02 10.82 10.04
N ARG A 5 6.75 10.99 11.18
CA ARG A 5 7.98 11.79 11.21
C ARG A 5 9.05 11.22 10.28
N LEU A 6 9.26 9.91 10.27
CA LEU A 6 10.22 9.25 9.37
C LEU A 6 9.79 9.37 7.90
N TYR A 7 8.50 9.25 7.60
CA TYR A 7 7.99 9.46 6.24
C TYR A 7 8.21 10.88 5.74
N ASN A 8 8.08 11.89 6.62
CA ASN A 8 8.35 13.28 6.27
C ASN A 8 9.82 13.52 5.85
N GLU A 9 10.77 12.77 6.45
CA GLU A 9 12.20 12.84 6.07
C GLU A 9 12.49 12.28 4.67
N VAL A 10 11.63 11.41 4.14
CA VAL A 10 11.80 10.83 2.80
C VAL A 10 11.49 11.84 1.70
N GLY A 11 10.56 12.78 1.95
CA GLY A 11 10.22 13.84 1.00
C GLY A 11 9.33 13.38 -0.16
N TYR A 12 8.24 12.69 0.14
CA TYR A 12 7.26 12.26 -0.86
C TYR A 12 6.51 13.43 -1.50
N ASP A 13 6.19 13.33 -2.79
CA ASP A 13 5.31 14.28 -3.50
C ASP A 13 3.83 14.03 -3.20
N ALA A 14 3.45 12.79 -2.91
CA ALA A 14 2.11 12.39 -2.49
C ALA A 14 2.15 11.03 -1.79
N GLY A 15 1.17 10.77 -0.93
CA GLY A 15 0.92 9.46 -0.32
C GLY A 15 -0.51 9.01 -0.54
N ILE A 16 -0.73 7.69 -0.58
CA ILE A 16 -2.05 7.08 -0.53
C ILE A 16 -2.19 6.27 0.76
N ILE A 17 -3.43 6.04 1.18
CA ILE A 17 -3.75 5.19 2.32
C ILE A 17 -4.05 3.77 1.85
N GLY A 18 -3.72 2.78 2.69
CA GLY A 18 -4.08 1.39 2.48
C GLY A 18 -5.21 0.93 3.41
N ASN A 19 -5.49 -0.36 3.40
CA ASN A 19 -6.53 -0.94 4.24
C ASN A 19 -6.13 -0.97 5.73
N HIS A 20 -4.86 -1.20 6.04
CA HIS A 20 -4.37 -1.28 7.42
C HIS A 20 -4.36 0.06 8.16
N GLU A 21 -4.45 1.19 7.47
CA GLU A 21 -4.61 2.49 8.08
C GLU A 21 -5.91 2.63 8.87
N PHE A 22 -6.91 1.78 8.60
CA PHE A 22 -8.20 1.76 9.31
C PHE A 22 -8.21 0.91 10.58
N ASN A 23 -7.18 0.10 10.86
CA ASN A 23 -7.17 -0.85 11.98
C ASN A 23 -7.36 -0.22 13.37
N TYR A 24 -7.05 1.06 13.53
CA TYR A 24 -7.26 1.83 14.77
C TYR A 24 -8.38 2.88 14.65
N GLY A 25 -9.19 2.77 13.59
CA GLY A 25 -10.31 3.67 13.32
C GLY A 25 -9.93 4.95 12.58
N SER A 26 -10.95 5.52 11.93
CA SER A 26 -10.78 6.72 11.08
C SER A 26 -10.31 7.96 11.83
N ASP A 27 -10.65 8.10 13.12
CA ASP A 27 -10.20 9.25 13.93
C ASP A 27 -8.70 9.21 14.20
N TYR A 28 -8.16 8.03 14.51
CA TYR A 28 -6.72 7.84 14.67
C TYR A 28 -5.99 8.13 13.34
N LEU A 29 -6.50 7.58 12.24
CA LEU A 29 -5.97 7.84 10.90
C LEU A 29 -5.94 9.34 10.60
N ARG A 30 -7.03 10.06 10.80
CA ARG A 30 -7.09 11.51 10.58
C ARG A 30 -6.05 12.29 11.41
N GLN A 31 -5.79 11.85 12.65
CA GLN A 31 -4.75 12.47 13.48
C GLN A 31 -3.35 12.21 12.93
N ALA A 32 -3.06 10.98 12.52
CA ALA A 32 -1.78 10.62 11.90
C ALA A 32 -1.53 11.41 10.60
N LEU A 33 -2.52 11.49 9.73
CA LEU A 33 -2.41 12.21 8.45
C LEU A 33 -2.12 13.72 8.62
N LYS A 34 -2.62 14.35 9.70
CA LYS A 34 -2.32 15.77 9.99
C LYS A 34 -0.85 16.04 10.30
N THR A 35 -0.07 15.02 10.63
CA THR A 35 1.36 15.16 10.95
C THR A 35 2.25 14.97 9.72
N LEU A 36 1.68 14.57 8.57
CA LEU A 36 2.41 14.46 7.31
C LEU A 36 2.67 15.84 6.69
N THR A 37 3.85 16.03 6.11
CA THR A 37 4.26 17.26 5.42
C THR A 37 4.01 17.22 3.92
N TYR A 38 3.53 16.12 3.41
CA TYR A 38 3.14 15.91 2.02
C TYR A 38 1.64 15.54 1.92
N PRO A 39 0.99 15.80 0.78
CA PRO A 39 -0.44 15.54 0.63
C PRO A 39 -0.75 14.04 0.62
N THR A 40 -1.75 13.64 1.39
CA THR A 40 -2.44 12.37 1.20
C THR A 40 -3.55 12.56 0.18
N ILE A 41 -3.66 11.65 -0.76
CA ILE A 41 -4.67 11.68 -1.83
C ILE A 41 -5.50 10.39 -1.83
N ASN A 42 -6.82 10.55 -1.95
CA ASN A 42 -7.75 9.43 -2.09
C ASN A 42 -9.05 9.88 -2.74
N ALA A 43 -9.43 9.25 -3.86
CA ALA A 43 -10.59 9.65 -4.64
C ALA A 43 -11.84 8.81 -4.37
N ASN A 44 -11.67 7.56 -3.89
CA ASN A 44 -12.78 6.61 -3.79
C ASN A 44 -13.28 6.34 -2.37
N ILE A 45 -12.67 6.96 -1.35
CA ILE A 45 -13.21 6.90 0.02
C ILE A 45 -13.82 8.26 0.34
N THR A 46 -15.12 8.27 0.61
CA THR A 46 -15.89 9.50 0.80
C THR A 46 -16.62 9.51 2.15
N GLU A 47 -16.86 10.72 2.65
CA GLU A 47 -17.71 11.00 3.79
C GLU A 47 -18.69 12.10 3.39
N ASN A 48 -19.99 11.88 3.54
CA ASN A 48 -21.03 12.81 3.07
C ASN A 48 -20.87 13.23 1.59
N GLY A 49 -20.40 12.30 0.74
CA GLY A 49 -20.19 12.53 -0.69
C GLY A 49 -18.97 13.36 -1.07
N GLN A 50 -18.10 13.69 -0.11
CA GLN A 50 -16.84 14.39 -0.34
C GLN A 50 -15.65 13.48 -0.03
N PRO A 51 -14.48 13.66 -0.64
CA PRO A 51 -13.28 12.91 -0.30
C PRO A 51 -12.97 12.98 1.20
N ALA A 52 -12.81 11.82 1.85
CA ALA A 52 -12.68 11.73 3.31
C ALA A 52 -11.25 12.01 3.82
N PHE A 53 -10.23 11.71 3.02
CA PHE A 53 -8.82 11.72 3.43
C PHE A 53 -7.95 12.48 2.41
N GLY A 54 -8.04 13.81 2.42
CA GLY A 54 -7.29 14.68 1.52
C GLY A 54 -7.98 14.90 0.17
N ALA A 55 -7.23 15.37 -0.82
CA ALA A 55 -7.74 15.60 -2.17
C ALA A 55 -7.86 14.27 -2.96
N PRO A 56 -8.71 14.19 -3.98
CA PRO A 56 -8.81 12.99 -4.80
C PRO A 56 -7.54 12.72 -5.62
N TYR A 57 -6.79 13.76 -5.96
CA TYR A 57 -5.57 13.72 -6.76
C TYR A 57 -4.63 14.86 -6.41
N GLN A 58 -3.38 14.76 -6.82
CA GLN A 58 -2.37 15.81 -6.75
C GLN A 58 -1.91 16.18 -8.17
N LEU A 59 -1.80 17.49 -8.44
CA LEU A 59 -1.14 18.02 -9.64
C LEU A 59 0.25 18.52 -9.24
N ILE A 60 1.27 18.08 -9.95
CA ILE A 60 2.64 18.55 -9.80
C ILE A 60 3.21 18.94 -11.15
N GLU A 61 4.21 19.79 -11.16
CA GLU A 61 4.97 20.13 -12.35
C GLU A 61 6.45 19.84 -12.12
N ARG A 62 7.08 19.17 -13.08
CA ARG A 62 8.49 18.86 -13.06
C ARG A 62 9.09 19.13 -14.43
N SER A 63 10.05 20.06 -14.49
CA SER A 63 10.72 20.45 -15.75
C SER A 63 9.74 20.83 -16.87
N GLY A 64 8.64 21.50 -16.53
CA GLY A 64 7.61 21.93 -17.47
C GLY A 64 6.59 20.84 -17.85
N VAL A 65 6.74 19.61 -17.36
CA VAL A 65 5.76 18.52 -17.54
C VAL A 65 4.72 18.57 -16.42
N LYS A 66 3.45 18.62 -16.78
CA LYS A 66 2.34 18.56 -15.84
C LYS A 66 1.95 17.10 -15.58
N ILE A 67 1.95 16.71 -14.31
CA ILE A 67 1.71 15.34 -13.88
C ILE A 67 0.53 15.34 -12.91
N ALA A 68 -0.46 14.51 -13.19
CA ALA A 68 -1.56 14.22 -12.27
C ALA A 68 -1.33 12.86 -11.60
N ILE A 69 -1.50 12.80 -10.28
CA ILE A 69 -1.45 11.56 -9.50
C ILE A 69 -2.82 11.36 -8.87
N LEU A 70 -3.55 10.33 -9.31
CA LEU A 70 -4.85 9.93 -8.77
C LEU A 70 -4.64 8.88 -7.67
N GLY A 71 -5.16 9.12 -6.46
CA GLY A 71 -5.09 8.19 -5.35
C GLY A 71 -6.33 7.30 -5.25
N LEU A 72 -6.13 5.98 -5.16
CA LEU A 72 -7.19 4.99 -5.01
C LEU A 72 -6.80 3.94 -3.97
N THR A 73 -7.79 3.40 -3.27
CA THR A 73 -7.62 2.31 -2.29
C THR A 73 -8.69 1.26 -2.54
N THR A 74 -8.38 -0.02 -2.34
CA THR A 74 -9.36 -1.09 -2.47
C THR A 74 -10.66 -0.75 -1.75
N ASP A 75 -11.77 -0.94 -2.42
CA ASP A 75 -13.11 -0.73 -1.85
C ASP A 75 -13.61 -1.94 -1.04
N TYR A 76 -12.79 -2.98 -0.93
CA TYR A 76 -13.10 -4.20 -0.18
C TYR A 76 -12.92 -4.07 1.35
N ILE A 77 -12.39 -2.96 1.84
CA ILE A 77 -12.12 -2.68 3.27
C ILE A 77 -13.33 -3.00 4.19
N PRO A 78 -14.60 -2.70 3.83
CA PRO A 78 -15.74 -3.03 4.68
C PRO A 78 -15.95 -4.52 4.96
N HIS A 79 -15.28 -5.42 4.22
CA HIS A 79 -15.34 -6.86 4.46
C HIS A 79 -14.35 -7.33 5.55
N TRP A 80 -13.37 -6.50 5.89
CA TRP A 80 -12.32 -6.85 6.87
C TRP A 80 -12.40 -6.03 8.14
N GLU A 81 -12.82 -4.76 8.00
CA GLU A 81 -12.69 -3.81 9.08
C GLU A 81 -13.93 -3.79 9.97
N ALA A 82 -13.73 -3.54 11.24
CA ALA A 82 -14.85 -3.38 12.18
C ALA A 82 -15.71 -2.17 11.76
N PRO A 83 -17.06 -2.30 11.73
CA PRO A 83 -17.93 -1.21 11.31
C PRO A 83 -17.72 0.11 12.07
N ALA A 84 -17.32 0.04 13.35
CA ALA A 84 -17.03 1.21 14.16
C ALA A 84 -15.79 1.99 13.67
N HIS A 85 -14.80 1.32 13.06
CA HIS A 85 -13.57 1.95 12.57
C HIS A 85 -13.78 2.74 11.28
N ILE A 86 -14.80 2.41 10.52
CA ILE A 86 -15.12 3.01 9.21
C ILE A 86 -16.49 3.69 9.20
N ALA A 87 -17.05 3.98 10.38
CA ALA A 87 -18.38 4.60 10.50
C ALA A 87 -18.42 5.94 9.73
N GLY A 88 -19.49 6.15 8.96
CA GLY A 88 -19.68 7.35 8.15
C GLY A 88 -18.91 7.38 6.83
N LEU A 89 -18.03 6.41 6.57
CA LEU A 89 -17.28 6.33 5.31
C LEU A 89 -18.04 5.50 4.28
N ALA A 90 -17.93 5.91 3.02
CA ALA A 90 -18.39 5.15 1.85
C ALA A 90 -17.21 4.84 0.94
N PHE A 91 -17.10 3.60 0.51
CA PHE A 91 -16.05 3.08 -0.37
C PHE A 91 -16.65 2.90 -1.76
N GLN A 92 -16.21 3.74 -2.68
CA GLN A 92 -16.70 3.77 -4.07
C GLN A 92 -15.90 2.77 -4.92
N ASP A 93 -16.55 2.18 -5.92
CA ASP A 93 -15.89 1.30 -6.88
C ASP A 93 -14.64 1.96 -7.49
N VAL A 94 -13.52 1.27 -7.36
CA VAL A 94 -12.20 1.78 -7.77
C VAL A 94 -12.14 2.07 -9.27
N VAL A 95 -12.66 1.14 -10.10
CA VAL A 95 -12.58 1.27 -11.56
C VAL A 95 -13.54 2.34 -12.06
N ALA A 96 -14.74 2.44 -11.49
CA ALA A 96 -15.68 3.51 -11.82
C ALA A 96 -15.12 4.89 -11.44
N THR A 97 -14.47 4.98 -10.26
CA THR A 97 -13.80 6.22 -9.82
C THR A 97 -12.67 6.60 -10.78
N ALA A 98 -11.83 5.64 -11.19
CA ALA A 98 -10.77 5.91 -12.18
C ALA A 98 -11.35 6.39 -13.52
N LYS A 99 -12.39 5.72 -14.02
CA LYS A 99 -13.10 6.13 -15.26
C LYS A 99 -13.70 7.53 -15.17
N HIS A 100 -14.07 7.97 -13.98
CA HIS A 100 -14.57 9.35 -13.77
C HIS A 100 -13.43 10.37 -13.79
N TYR A 101 -12.36 10.14 -13.01
CA TYR A 101 -11.30 11.14 -12.82
C TYR A 101 -10.29 11.19 -13.97
N VAL A 102 -9.89 10.06 -14.55
CA VAL A 102 -8.82 10.01 -15.57
C VAL A 102 -9.09 10.94 -16.76
N PRO A 103 -10.31 10.98 -17.37
CA PRO A 103 -10.59 11.92 -18.46
C PRO A 103 -10.50 13.40 -18.05
N LEU A 104 -10.86 13.73 -16.80
CA LEU A 104 -10.76 15.10 -16.27
C LEU A 104 -9.30 15.50 -16.05
N LEU A 105 -8.46 14.57 -15.59
CA LEU A 105 -7.03 14.78 -15.36
C LEU A 105 -6.27 14.93 -16.68
N ARG A 106 -6.65 14.17 -17.73
CA ARG A 106 -6.06 14.31 -19.08
C ARG A 106 -6.27 15.70 -19.70
N GLN A 107 -7.25 16.46 -19.26
CA GLN A 107 -7.45 17.85 -19.69
C GLN A 107 -6.51 18.83 -18.98
N GLN A 108 -5.87 18.42 -17.87
CA GLN A 108 -5.09 19.27 -16.99
C GLN A 108 -3.61 18.88 -16.95
N ALA A 109 -3.26 17.66 -17.36
CA ALA A 109 -1.93 17.09 -17.22
C ALA A 109 -1.45 16.36 -18.48
N ASP A 110 -0.15 16.43 -18.72
CA ASP A 110 0.54 15.69 -19.79
C ASP A 110 0.65 14.21 -19.45
N VAL A 111 0.81 13.88 -18.15
CA VAL A 111 0.98 12.53 -17.63
C VAL A 111 -0.05 12.27 -16.52
N VAL A 112 -0.73 11.13 -16.57
CA VAL A 112 -1.67 10.68 -15.54
C VAL A 112 -1.15 9.38 -14.93
N ILE A 113 -0.81 9.44 -13.64
CA ILE A 113 -0.38 8.30 -12.82
C ILE A 113 -1.54 7.90 -11.91
N VAL A 114 -1.85 6.62 -11.84
CA VAL A 114 -2.74 6.08 -10.82
C VAL A 114 -1.90 5.41 -9.74
N ALA A 115 -2.05 5.86 -8.50
CA ALA A 115 -1.50 5.22 -7.31
C ALA A 115 -2.65 4.48 -6.61
N TYR A 116 -2.60 3.14 -6.63
CA TYR A 116 -3.66 2.28 -6.15
C TYR A 116 -3.16 1.35 -5.04
N HIS A 117 -3.71 1.48 -3.84
CA HIS A 117 -3.51 0.47 -2.80
C HIS A 117 -4.49 -0.70 -3.03
N GLY A 118 -4.04 -1.66 -3.79
CA GLY A 118 -4.66 -2.90 -4.18
C GLY A 118 -3.75 -3.63 -5.16
N GLY A 119 -4.08 -4.85 -5.51
CA GLY A 119 -3.27 -5.72 -6.34
C GLY A 119 -3.90 -6.06 -7.68
N PHE A 120 -3.43 -7.16 -8.27
CA PHE A 120 -3.85 -7.66 -9.57
C PHE A 120 -4.65 -8.96 -9.41
N GLU A 121 -5.88 -8.94 -9.86
CA GLU A 121 -6.83 -10.04 -9.86
C GLU A 121 -6.59 -11.08 -10.96
N ARG A 122 -5.69 -10.75 -11.91
CA ARG A 122 -5.42 -11.56 -13.09
C ARG A 122 -3.95 -11.78 -13.33
N ASN A 123 -3.63 -12.84 -14.01
CA ASN A 123 -2.30 -13.07 -14.57
C ASN A 123 -1.97 -11.97 -15.58
N LEU A 124 -0.84 -11.30 -15.39
CA LEU A 124 -0.47 -10.10 -16.16
C LEU A 124 -0.19 -10.38 -17.65
N GLN A 125 0.14 -11.62 -18.00
CA GLN A 125 0.46 -12.03 -19.37
C GLN A 125 -0.77 -12.59 -20.09
N THR A 126 -1.56 -13.42 -19.39
CA THR A 126 -2.67 -14.17 -20.02
C THR A 126 -4.02 -13.49 -19.81
N GLY A 127 -4.15 -12.58 -18.83
CA GLY A 127 -5.42 -11.97 -18.43
C GLY A 127 -6.39 -12.93 -17.71
N GLN A 128 -5.99 -14.18 -17.47
CA GLN A 128 -6.82 -15.14 -16.76
C GLN A 128 -6.89 -14.79 -15.26
N PRO A 129 -8.05 -14.95 -14.60
CA PRO A 129 -8.16 -14.76 -13.16
C PRO A 129 -7.15 -15.64 -12.40
N THR A 130 -6.51 -15.06 -11.39
CA THR A 130 -5.61 -15.77 -10.46
C THR A 130 -6.24 -15.98 -9.09
N GLU A 131 -7.40 -15.36 -8.87
CA GLU A 131 -8.18 -15.41 -7.63
C GLU A 131 -9.68 -15.22 -7.96
N PRO A 132 -10.60 -15.47 -7.03
CA PRO A 132 -12.00 -15.09 -7.18
C PRO A 132 -12.13 -13.57 -7.41
N LEU A 133 -12.92 -13.17 -8.40
CA LEU A 133 -13.12 -11.75 -8.74
C LEU A 133 -14.08 -11.09 -7.74
N THR A 134 -13.62 -10.85 -6.54
CA THR A 134 -14.41 -10.28 -5.43
C THR A 134 -14.50 -8.75 -5.46
N GLY A 135 -13.66 -8.08 -6.27
CA GLY A 135 -13.47 -6.63 -6.25
C GLY A 135 -12.31 -6.18 -5.34
N GLU A 136 -11.75 -7.08 -4.52
CA GLU A 136 -10.60 -6.74 -3.65
C GLU A 136 -9.42 -6.17 -4.44
N ASN A 137 -9.07 -6.85 -5.52
CA ASN A 137 -7.98 -6.47 -6.40
C ASN A 137 -8.53 -6.22 -7.81
N VAL A 138 -8.22 -5.04 -8.38
CA VAL A 138 -8.72 -4.60 -9.70
C VAL A 138 -7.63 -3.94 -10.53
N GLY A 139 -6.36 -4.20 -10.20
CA GLY A 139 -5.21 -3.58 -10.88
C GLY A 139 -5.16 -3.91 -12.37
N TYR A 140 -5.52 -5.13 -12.78
CA TYR A 140 -5.61 -5.48 -14.20
C TYR A 140 -6.71 -4.69 -14.91
N ALA A 141 -7.89 -4.57 -14.30
CA ALA A 141 -8.98 -3.77 -14.84
C ALA A 141 -8.63 -2.28 -14.93
N LEU A 142 -7.86 -1.74 -13.98
CA LEU A 142 -7.36 -0.36 -14.05
C LEU A 142 -6.46 -0.13 -15.26
N THR A 143 -5.62 -1.10 -15.67
CA THR A 143 -4.79 -0.95 -16.89
C THR A 143 -5.62 -0.87 -18.18
N GLN A 144 -6.90 -1.19 -18.14
CA GLN A 144 -7.83 -1.07 -19.27
C GLN A 144 -8.56 0.28 -19.32
N VAL A 145 -8.37 1.15 -18.31
CA VAL A 145 -8.94 2.50 -18.30
C VAL A 145 -8.11 3.39 -19.22
N PRO A 146 -8.69 3.94 -20.31
CA PRO A 146 -7.95 4.77 -21.26
C PRO A 146 -7.40 6.04 -20.60
N GLY A 147 -6.17 6.39 -20.91
CA GLY A 147 -5.55 7.64 -20.46
C GLY A 147 -4.71 7.50 -19.19
N ILE A 148 -4.47 6.31 -18.67
CA ILE A 148 -3.49 6.04 -17.60
C ILE A 148 -2.12 5.81 -18.25
N ASP A 149 -1.11 6.60 -17.86
CA ASP A 149 0.27 6.46 -18.35
C ASP A 149 1.14 5.59 -17.43
N ALA A 150 0.77 5.44 -16.16
CA ALA A 150 1.48 4.59 -15.21
C ALA A 150 0.54 4.15 -14.07
N LEU A 151 0.76 2.93 -13.56
CA LEU A 151 0.01 2.38 -12.43
C LEU A 151 0.98 1.85 -11.36
N VAL A 152 0.93 2.45 -10.17
CA VAL A 152 1.66 2.01 -8.98
C VAL A 152 0.69 1.27 -8.07
N THR A 153 1.04 0.06 -7.63
CA THR A 153 0.17 -0.82 -6.82
C THR A 153 0.86 -1.33 -5.56
N GLY A 154 0.10 -1.98 -4.68
CA GLY A 154 0.57 -2.57 -3.43
C GLY A 154 -0.29 -3.75 -2.97
N HIS A 155 -0.57 -3.84 -1.67
CA HIS A 155 -1.53 -4.72 -1.01
C HIS A 155 -1.19 -6.21 -1.01
N GLN A 156 -1.03 -6.85 -2.15
CA GLN A 156 -0.77 -8.31 -2.26
C GLN A 156 0.66 -8.71 -1.89
N HIS A 157 1.56 -7.78 -1.56
CA HIS A 157 2.97 -8.02 -1.24
C HIS A 157 3.77 -8.73 -2.35
N ARG A 158 3.28 -8.72 -3.59
CA ARG A 158 3.96 -9.34 -4.74
C ARG A 158 5.04 -8.41 -5.29
N GLN A 159 6.06 -8.99 -5.89
CA GLN A 159 7.09 -8.25 -6.61
C GLN A 159 6.81 -8.32 -8.11
N LEU A 160 6.20 -7.26 -8.64
CA LEU A 160 5.78 -7.15 -10.03
C LEU A 160 6.29 -5.86 -10.66
N ALA A 161 6.81 -5.95 -11.87
CA ALA A 161 7.08 -4.80 -12.73
C ALA A 161 7.01 -5.21 -14.19
N GLY A 162 6.49 -4.36 -15.04
CA GLY A 162 6.36 -4.63 -16.46
C GLY A 162 5.31 -3.79 -17.15
N LEU A 163 4.90 -4.20 -18.33
CA LEU A 163 3.81 -3.60 -19.10
C LEU A 163 2.60 -4.51 -19.10
N VAL A 164 1.44 -3.96 -18.77
CA VAL A 164 0.14 -4.67 -18.81
C VAL A 164 -0.82 -3.81 -19.61
N ASN A 165 -1.37 -4.35 -20.68
CA ASN A 165 -2.22 -3.59 -21.61
C ASN A 165 -1.58 -2.26 -22.11
N GLY A 166 -0.24 -2.22 -22.22
CA GLY A 166 0.52 -1.02 -22.61
C GLY A 166 0.81 -0.05 -21.46
N VAL A 167 0.28 -0.26 -20.26
CA VAL A 167 0.53 0.55 -19.07
C VAL A 167 1.69 -0.01 -18.27
N PRO A 168 2.75 0.76 -17.96
CA PRO A 168 3.80 0.34 -17.04
C PRO A 168 3.26 0.24 -15.61
N ILE A 169 3.54 -0.89 -14.97
CA ILE A 169 3.05 -1.17 -13.61
C ILE A 169 4.19 -1.52 -12.66
N THR A 170 4.01 -1.24 -11.38
CA THR A 170 4.87 -1.75 -10.31
C THR A 170 4.05 -2.18 -9.09
N GLN A 171 4.49 -3.27 -8.43
CA GLN A 171 4.13 -3.67 -7.08
C GLN A 171 5.42 -4.12 -6.39
N PRO A 172 5.97 -3.36 -5.42
CA PRO A 172 7.36 -3.53 -4.99
C PRO A 172 7.56 -4.54 -3.84
N GLY A 173 6.57 -5.36 -3.53
CA GLY A 173 6.65 -6.29 -2.41
C GLY A 173 6.21 -5.65 -1.09
N TYR A 174 6.93 -5.93 -0.01
CA TYR A 174 6.62 -5.44 1.32
C TYR A 174 7.92 -5.14 2.10
N ARG A 175 7.82 -4.56 3.31
CA ARG A 175 8.97 -4.23 4.19
C ARG A 175 10.06 -3.36 3.54
N GLY A 176 9.77 -2.65 2.46
CA GLY A 176 10.76 -1.83 1.78
C GLY A 176 11.88 -2.61 1.06
N GLU A 177 11.68 -3.89 0.76
CA GLU A 177 12.68 -4.76 0.11
C GLU A 177 12.99 -4.36 -1.35
N ALA A 178 12.10 -3.60 -1.98
CA ALA A 178 12.29 -3.05 -3.30
C ALA A 178 11.58 -1.70 -3.47
N ILE A 179 12.02 -0.95 -4.46
CA ILE A 179 11.38 0.28 -4.93
C ILE A 179 10.88 0.05 -6.35
N GLY A 180 9.62 0.38 -6.61
CA GLY A 180 9.07 0.42 -7.96
C GLY A 180 9.57 1.65 -8.70
N LYS A 181 10.25 1.46 -9.84
CA LYS A 181 10.72 2.54 -10.72
C LYS A 181 10.03 2.45 -12.07
N ILE A 182 9.26 3.49 -12.40
CA ILE A 182 8.67 3.67 -13.73
C ILE A 182 9.41 4.81 -14.42
N THR A 183 9.81 4.58 -15.67
CA THR A 183 10.42 5.61 -16.54
C THR A 183 9.48 5.83 -17.72
N LEU A 184 9.18 7.09 -18.00
CA LEU A 184 8.38 7.52 -19.14
C LEU A 184 9.24 8.42 -20.02
N ASP A 185 9.40 8.07 -21.29
CA ASP A 185 10.03 8.94 -22.28
C ASP A 185 8.97 9.87 -22.88
N LEU A 186 9.26 11.15 -22.93
CA LEU A 186 8.30 12.17 -23.34
C LEU A 186 8.82 12.94 -24.55
N ASN A 187 7.94 13.14 -25.53
CA ASN A 187 8.18 14.10 -26.61
C ASN A 187 7.36 15.37 -26.38
N GLN A 188 7.99 16.53 -26.58
CA GLN A 188 7.29 17.81 -26.56
C GLN A 188 6.45 17.96 -27.83
N THR A 189 5.22 18.44 -27.67
CA THR A 189 4.25 18.71 -28.74
C THR A 189 3.83 20.18 -28.70
N ALA A 190 3.03 20.61 -29.63
CA ALA A 190 2.49 21.97 -29.61
C ALA A 190 1.55 22.26 -28.43
N SER A 191 0.99 21.24 -27.80
CA SER A 191 0.02 21.34 -26.70
C SER A 191 0.52 20.83 -25.35
N GLY A 192 1.81 20.49 -25.22
CA GLY A 192 2.38 19.93 -23.98
C GLY A 192 3.32 18.78 -24.28
N TYR A 193 3.25 17.71 -23.49
CA TYR A 193 4.10 16.51 -23.65
C TYR A 193 3.25 15.26 -23.88
N GLN A 194 3.83 14.30 -24.59
CA GLN A 194 3.22 13.00 -24.86
C GLN A 194 4.20 11.88 -24.51
N VAL A 195 3.70 10.85 -23.82
CA VAL A 195 4.47 9.62 -23.54
C VAL A 195 4.71 8.86 -24.84
N THR A 196 5.95 8.54 -25.14
CA THR A 196 6.36 7.81 -26.36
C THR A 196 6.92 6.43 -26.08
N ALA A 197 7.51 6.22 -24.90
CA ALA A 197 7.94 4.93 -24.42
C ALA A 197 7.85 4.87 -22.89
N SER A 198 7.77 3.66 -22.35
CA SER A 198 7.71 3.45 -20.92
C SER A 198 8.42 2.16 -20.52
N LYS A 199 8.93 2.15 -19.28
CA LYS A 199 9.59 0.99 -18.68
C LYS A 199 9.30 0.97 -17.18
N ALA A 200 9.05 -0.22 -16.64
CA ALA A 200 8.91 -0.45 -15.21
C ALA A 200 9.89 -1.53 -14.73
N VAL A 201 10.54 -1.30 -13.59
CA VAL A 201 11.48 -2.23 -12.96
C VAL A 201 11.36 -2.15 -11.44
N LEU A 202 11.79 -3.21 -10.75
CA LEU A 202 12.02 -3.17 -9.30
C LEU A 202 13.50 -2.99 -9.03
N VAL A 203 13.81 -2.04 -8.14
CA VAL A 203 15.15 -1.79 -7.63
C VAL A 203 15.21 -2.35 -6.21
N LYS A 204 16.02 -3.37 -5.99
CA LYS A 204 16.23 -3.97 -4.67
C LYS A 204 16.92 -2.99 -3.74
N THR A 205 16.48 -2.91 -2.49
CA THR A 205 17.08 -2.05 -1.45
C THR A 205 18.19 -2.75 -0.69
N GLY A 206 18.21 -4.09 -0.69
CA GLY A 206 19.25 -4.88 -0.02
C GLY A 206 20.66 -4.52 -0.51
N GLY A 207 21.57 -4.26 0.43
CA GLY A 207 22.93 -3.81 0.14
C GLY A 207 23.08 -2.30 -0.05
N SER A 208 22.01 -1.52 -0.04
CA SER A 208 22.07 -0.05 -0.02
C SER A 208 22.55 0.46 1.34
N ILE A 209 23.32 1.54 1.33
CA ILE A 209 23.72 2.22 2.57
C ILE A 209 22.49 2.99 3.09
N ALA A 210 22.15 2.73 4.36
CA ALA A 210 21.07 3.44 5.02
C ALA A 210 21.37 4.94 5.14
N SER A 211 20.35 5.79 4.97
CA SER A 211 20.48 7.22 5.15
C SER A 211 20.88 7.58 6.59
N PRO A 212 21.99 8.27 6.83
CA PRO A 212 22.38 8.70 8.18
C PRO A 212 21.31 9.54 8.87
N THR A 213 20.62 10.39 8.14
CA THR A 213 19.53 11.24 8.66
C THR A 213 18.37 10.39 9.18
N ILE A 214 17.91 9.41 8.39
CA ILE A 214 16.84 8.50 8.81
C ILE A 214 17.25 7.66 10.01
N LEU A 215 18.49 7.12 10.02
CA LEU A 215 19.01 6.37 11.16
C LEU A 215 19.03 7.21 12.44
N GLN A 216 19.47 8.45 12.36
CA GLN A 216 19.50 9.36 13.50
C GLN A 216 18.07 9.68 13.98
N SER A 217 17.14 9.96 13.07
CA SER A 217 15.75 10.24 13.40
C SER A 217 15.02 9.03 14.02
N ALA A 218 15.44 7.80 13.68
CA ALA A 218 14.86 6.56 14.21
C ALA A 218 15.56 6.06 15.49
N ALA A 219 16.71 6.61 15.89
CA ALA A 219 17.57 6.03 16.94
C ALA A 219 16.84 5.83 18.28
N ASP A 220 16.14 6.86 18.77
CA ASP A 220 15.42 6.80 20.05
C ASP A 220 14.26 5.79 20.01
N LEU A 221 13.55 5.73 18.88
CA LEU A 221 12.48 4.75 18.67
C LEU A 221 13.02 3.33 18.69
N ASN A 222 14.10 3.07 17.94
CA ASN A 222 14.74 1.76 17.88
C ASN A 222 15.23 1.34 19.28
N GLN A 223 15.91 2.23 20.01
CA GLN A 223 16.38 1.94 21.36
C GLN A 223 15.22 1.61 22.32
N THR A 224 14.11 2.35 22.22
CA THR A 224 12.93 2.10 23.04
C THR A 224 12.30 0.74 22.73
N VAL A 225 12.17 0.41 21.44
CA VAL A 225 11.60 -0.88 20.99
C VAL A 225 12.53 -2.04 21.39
N GLU A 226 13.84 -1.94 21.17
CA GLU A 226 14.80 -2.96 21.58
C GLU A 226 14.78 -3.19 23.10
N THR A 227 14.78 -2.12 23.88
CA THR A 227 14.68 -2.21 25.34
C THR A 227 13.40 -2.91 25.80
N TRP A 228 12.27 -2.66 25.10
CA TRP A 228 11.01 -3.33 25.40
C TRP A 228 11.02 -4.80 24.97
N LEU A 229 11.57 -5.12 23.81
CA LEU A 229 11.66 -6.49 23.29
C LEU A 229 12.62 -7.37 24.11
N ASP A 230 13.67 -6.80 24.68
CA ASP A 230 14.66 -7.51 25.50
C ASP A 230 14.17 -7.83 26.91
N GLN A 231 12.99 -7.34 27.30
CA GLN A 231 12.42 -7.69 28.60
C GLN A 231 12.01 -9.16 28.64
N PRO A 232 12.51 -9.95 29.61
CA PRO A 232 12.10 -11.32 29.74
C PRO A 232 10.63 -11.42 30.13
N LEU A 233 9.83 -12.14 29.34
CA LEU A 233 8.41 -12.38 29.62
C LEU A 233 8.20 -13.53 30.59
N ALA A 234 8.97 -14.61 30.44
CA ALA A 234 8.87 -15.81 31.25
C ALA A 234 10.15 -16.65 31.13
N HIS A 235 10.29 -17.60 32.04
CA HIS A 235 11.29 -18.66 31.94
C HIS A 235 10.62 -19.93 31.41
N VAL A 236 11.21 -20.55 30.40
CA VAL A 236 10.71 -21.80 29.80
C VAL A 236 11.68 -22.94 30.17
N GLU A 237 11.11 -23.98 30.78
CA GLU A 237 11.84 -25.24 31.01
C GLU A 237 11.63 -26.18 29.82
N GLY A 238 12.72 -26.65 29.20
CA GLY A 238 12.66 -27.53 28.02
C GLY A 238 12.91 -26.82 26.69
N ASP A 239 12.69 -27.53 25.59
CA ASP A 239 12.93 -27.08 24.25
C ASP A 239 11.61 -26.78 23.53
N MET A 240 11.34 -25.50 23.25
CA MET A 240 10.16 -25.06 22.48
C MET A 240 10.44 -24.87 20.99
N ARG A 241 11.63 -25.16 20.50
CA ARG A 241 11.98 -25.01 19.08
C ARG A 241 11.26 -26.05 18.23
N ILE A 242 10.68 -25.62 17.14
CA ILE A 242 10.16 -26.50 16.09
C ILE A 242 11.34 -26.90 15.21
N GLN A 243 11.88 -28.10 15.43
CA GLN A 243 13.00 -28.61 14.64
C GLN A 243 12.56 -29.18 13.29
N ASP A 244 11.38 -29.79 13.25
CA ASP A 244 10.74 -30.32 12.05
C ASP A 244 9.34 -29.67 11.86
N PRO A 245 9.17 -28.77 10.88
CA PRO A 245 7.88 -28.13 10.62
C PRO A 245 6.78 -29.10 10.20
N PHE A 246 7.13 -30.27 9.64
CA PHE A 246 6.14 -31.28 9.30
C PHE A 246 5.64 -32.05 10.54
N ALA A 247 6.56 -32.40 11.45
CA ALA A 247 6.21 -33.02 12.71
C ALA A 247 5.24 -32.16 13.53
N ALA A 248 5.40 -30.82 13.50
CA ALA A 248 4.49 -29.89 14.18
C ALA A 248 3.04 -29.90 13.64
N ARG A 249 2.80 -30.50 12.45
CA ARG A 249 1.45 -30.64 11.88
C ARG A 249 0.76 -31.93 12.26
N VAL A 250 1.50 -32.93 12.71
CA VAL A 250 0.98 -34.29 12.97
C VAL A 250 1.19 -34.76 14.41
N HIS A 251 1.98 -34.02 15.18
CA HIS A 251 2.27 -34.31 16.61
C HIS A 251 2.14 -33.03 17.43
N GLU A 252 1.80 -33.19 18.69
CA GLU A 252 1.86 -32.10 19.65
C GLU A 252 3.30 -31.65 19.84
N VAL A 253 3.51 -30.32 19.79
CA VAL A 253 4.80 -29.69 20.08
C VAL A 253 4.61 -28.58 21.11
N PRO A 254 5.53 -28.42 22.07
CA PRO A 254 5.35 -27.49 23.20
C PRO A 254 5.06 -26.06 22.79
N TYR A 255 5.63 -25.58 21.69
CA TYR A 255 5.40 -24.22 21.21
C TYR A 255 3.98 -23.99 20.70
N ILE A 256 3.42 -24.94 19.95
CA ILE A 256 2.03 -24.86 19.47
C ILE A 256 1.05 -24.98 20.64
N GLU A 257 1.31 -25.89 21.56
CA GLU A 257 0.50 -26.02 22.78
C GLU A 257 0.48 -24.73 23.60
N PHE A 258 1.64 -24.07 23.74
CA PHE A 258 1.74 -22.77 24.41
C PHE A 258 0.88 -21.70 23.71
N ILE A 259 0.95 -21.59 22.36
CA ILE A 259 0.12 -20.64 21.60
C ILE A 259 -1.37 -20.90 21.87
N GLN A 260 -1.80 -22.14 21.77
CA GLN A 260 -3.20 -22.51 21.99
C GLN A 260 -3.66 -22.17 23.42
N LYS A 261 -2.85 -22.47 24.44
CA LYS A 261 -3.14 -22.10 25.83
C LYS A 261 -3.26 -20.58 26.02
N VAL A 262 -2.40 -19.81 25.38
CA VAL A 262 -2.49 -18.32 25.42
C VAL A 262 -3.78 -17.84 24.76
N GLN A 263 -4.16 -18.41 23.60
CA GLN A 263 -5.40 -18.06 22.92
C GLN A 263 -6.63 -18.38 23.78
N MET A 264 -6.71 -19.60 24.32
CA MET A 264 -7.81 -20.00 25.21
C MET A 264 -7.91 -19.08 26.44
N ALA A 265 -6.79 -18.79 27.09
CA ALA A 265 -6.77 -17.90 28.25
C ALA A 265 -7.17 -16.47 27.92
N SER A 266 -6.83 -15.97 26.72
CA SER A 266 -7.15 -14.60 26.30
C SER A 266 -8.60 -14.41 25.87
N THR A 267 -9.26 -15.50 25.46
CA THR A 267 -10.65 -15.47 24.94
C THR A 267 -11.67 -16.13 25.88
N ASP A 268 -11.19 -16.68 27.02
CA ASP A 268 -12.01 -17.45 27.97
C ASP A 268 -12.77 -18.60 27.28
N THR A 269 -12.05 -19.37 26.48
CA THR A 269 -12.59 -20.50 25.71
C THR A 269 -11.88 -21.79 26.06
N ASP A 270 -12.57 -22.94 25.89
CA ASP A 270 -12.05 -24.27 26.14
C ASP A 270 -11.40 -24.92 24.91
N ILE A 271 -11.53 -24.31 23.76
CA ILE A 271 -11.02 -24.81 22.46
C ILE A 271 -10.34 -23.68 21.69
N SER A 272 -9.20 -23.95 21.10
CA SER A 272 -8.46 -23.06 20.22
C SER A 272 -8.20 -23.69 18.84
#